data_83e0070738ee5af288f0b91e537902a0
#
_entry.id   83e0070738ee5af288f0b91e537902a0
#
_cell.length_a   1.000
_cell.length_b   1.000
_cell.length_c   1.000
_cell.angle_alpha   90.00
_cell.angle_beta   90.00
_cell.angle_gamma   90.00
#
_symmetry.space_group_name_H-M   'P 1'
#
loop_
_entity.id
_entity.type
_entity.pdbx_description
1 polymer ?
#
loop_
_entity_poly.entity_id
_entity_poly.type
_entity_poly.pdbx_seq_one_letter_code
_entity_poly.pdbx_strand_id
1 'polypeptide(L)'
;MYQKFSKKHWDIFSLYIIPISTILFAGLDGWTSSNFSSIAYAKNKQIAFLVWGFLTAWYYNAYSRYLFRIVNFNGKLAITFLWAATISLIFAITTPYMPDALPQQAKLHFIFAFCSPLLLLCSIICFQIYLERINKARFKRARLELTIIVVVSVITLTLVGFVSSLLEIFVCISVCYYLRVTHKRIESEKIQTVS
;
A
#
# COMPACT_ATOMS: atom_id res chain seq x y z
N MET A 1 -22.19 4.32 10.45
CA MET A 1 -22.37 3.33 9.37
C MET A 1 -21.14 2.43 9.10
N TYR A 2 -20.11 2.36 9.95
CA TYR A 2 -18.85 1.64 9.71
C TYR A 2 -18.67 0.39 10.60
N GLN A 3 -19.72 -0.16 11.18
CA GLN A 3 -19.61 -1.14 12.27
C GLN A 3 -19.59 -2.62 11.84
N LYS A 4 -19.47 -2.97 10.57
CA LYS A 4 -19.60 -4.38 10.14
C LYS A 4 -18.61 -4.88 9.07
N PHE A 5 -17.46 -4.26 8.87
CA PHE A 5 -16.38 -4.97 8.19
C PHE A 5 -15.71 -5.88 9.23
N SER A 6 -16.14 -7.14 9.28
CA SER A 6 -15.54 -8.13 10.17
C SER A 6 -14.10 -8.43 9.70
N LYS A 7 -13.24 -8.93 10.60
CA LYS A 7 -11.90 -9.45 10.27
C LYS A 7 -11.87 -10.30 9.01
N LYS A 8 -12.89 -11.17 8.81
CA LYS A 8 -13.04 -12.03 7.64
C LYS A 8 -13.01 -11.23 6.33
N HIS A 9 -13.65 -10.08 6.27
CA HIS A 9 -13.64 -9.24 5.06
C HIS A 9 -12.24 -8.65 4.79
N TRP A 10 -11.55 -8.13 5.82
CA TRP A 10 -10.19 -7.64 5.67
C TRP A 10 -9.20 -8.73 5.24
N ASP A 11 -9.37 -9.96 5.76
CA ASP A 11 -8.58 -11.12 5.34
C ASP A 11 -8.81 -11.45 3.86
N ILE A 12 -10.05 -11.40 3.36
CA ILE A 12 -10.38 -11.62 1.94
C ILE A 12 -9.69 -10.57 1.06
N PHE A 13 -9.78 -9.29 1.43
CA PHE A 13 -9.12 -8.22 0.66
C PHE A 13 -7.60 -8.36 0.68
N SER A 14 -7.00 -8.62 1.86
CA SER A 14 -5.55 -8.70 2.02
C SER A 14 -4.91 -9.90 1.35
N LEU A 15 -5.61 -11.05 1.29
CA LEU A 15 -5.04 -12.31 0.79
C LEU A 15 -5.42 -12.62 -0.66
N TYR A 16 -6.57 -12.12 -1.11
CA TYR A 16 -7.11 -12.52 -2.40
C TYR A 16 -7.35 -11.33 -3.32
N ILE A 17 -8.20 -10.37 -2.93
CA ILE A 17 -8.66 -9.35 -3.86
C ILE A 17 -7.52 -8.45 -4.33
N ILE A 18 -6.78 -7.83 -3.41
CA ILE A 18 -5.67 -6.94 -3.77
C ILE A 18 -4.52 -7.70 -4.41
N PRO A 19 -3.98 -8.82 -3.84
CA PRO A 19 -2.90 -9.57 -4.46
C PRO A 19 -3.26 -10.11 -5.84
N ILE A 20 -4.41 -10.74 -6.00
CA ILE A 20 -4.82 -11.33 -7.29
C ILE A 20 -5.00 -10.24 -8.35
N SER A 21 -5.71 -9.15 -8.04
CA SER A 21 -5.89 -8.04 -8.98
C SER A 21 -4.56 -7.40 -9.40
N THR A 22 -3.61 -7.27 -8.46
CA THR A 22 -2.27 -6.76 -8.70
C THR A 22 -1.46 -7.67 -9.62
N ILE A 23 -1.44 -8.99 -9.35
CA ILE A 23 -0.72 -9.98 -10.17
C ILE A 23 -1.34 -10.08 -11.56
N LEU A 24 -2.66 -10.13 -11.67
CA LEU A 24 -3.36 -10.19 -12.95
C LEU A 24 -3.06 -8.98 -13.82
N PHE A 25 -3.03 -7.78 -13.22
CA PHE A 25 -2.70 -6.57 -13.96
C PHE A 25 -1.23 -6.55 -14.42
N ALA A 26 -0.31 -6.91 -13.53
CA ALA A 26 1.11 -7.01 -13.83
C ALA A 26 1.45 -8.08 -14.88
N GLY A 27 0.68 -9.17 -14.92
CA GLY A 27 0.84 -10.27 -15.88
C GLY A 27 0.53 -9.92 -17.33
N LEU A 28 0.08 -8.69 -17.60
CA LEU A 28 -0.19 -8.21 -18.96
C LEU A 28 1.07 -7.85 -19.75
N ASP A 29 2.23 -7.73 -19.07
CA ASP A 29 3.53 -7.42 -19.68
C ASP A 29 4.70 -7.94 -18.82
N GLY A 30 5.95 -7.67 -19.23
CA GLY A 30 7.16 -8.10 -18.49
C GLY A 30 7.31 -7.41 -17.14
N TRP A 31 7.51 -8.16 -16.08
CA TRP A 31 7.55 -7.65 -14.70
C TRP A 31 8.76 -6.76 -14.39
N THR A 32 9.86 -6.96 -15.09
CA THR A 32 11.11 -6.19 -14.90
C THR A 32 11.34 -5.13 -15.95
N SER A 33 10.60 -5.14 -17.05
CA SER A 33 10.76 -4.23 -18.19
C SER A 33 9.67 -3.16 -18.29
N SER A 34 8.57 -3.30 -17.54
CA SER A 34 7.44 -2.38 -17.54
C SER A 34 7.03 -1.99 -16.12
N ASN A 35 6.15 -1.00 -16.01
CA ASN A 35 5.42 -0.65 -14.80
C ASN A 35 3.92 -0.58 -15.09
N PHE A 36 3.09 -0.49 -14.06
CA PHE A 36 1.63 -0.52 -14.21
C PHE A 36 1.11 0.61 -15.11
N SER A 37 1.73 1.78 -15.03
CA SER A 37 1.33 2.92 -15.85
C SER A 37 1.66 2.68 -17.32
N SER A 38 2.83 2.15 -17.64
CA SER A 38 3.19 1.81 -19.03
C SER A 38 2.31 0.69 -19.58
N ILE A 39 2.00 -0.34 -18.80
CA ILE A 39 1.05 -1.40 -19.18
C ILE A 39 -0.31 -0.80 -19.50
N ALA A 40 -0.82 0.10 -18.65
CA ALA A 40 -2.13 0.72 -18.81
C ALA A 40 -2.25 1.40 -20.18
N TYR A 41 -1.23 2.18 -20.57
CA TYR A 41 -1.28 2.97 -21.81
C TYR A 41 -0.86 2.17 -23.03
N ALA A 42 0.21 1.36 -22.96
CA ALA A 42 0.66 0.54 -24.09
C ALA A 42 -0.33 -0.56 -24.50
N LYS A 43 -1.11 -1.10 -23.56
CA LYS A 43 -2.06 -2.20 -23.80
C LYS A 43 -3.53 -1.74 -23.81
N ASN A 44 -3.82 -0.44 -23.83
CA ASN A 44 -5.18 0.11 -23.74
C ASN A 44 -5.98 -0.42 -22.54
N LYS A 45 -5.32 -0.51 -21.36
CA LYS A 45 -5.89 -1.05 -20.11
C LYS A 45 -6.14 0.03 -19.06
N GLN A 46 -6.34 1.30 -19.46
CA GLN A 46 -6.53 2.44 -18.55
C GLN A 46 -7.70 2.21 -17.58
N ILE A 47 -8.82 1.66 -18.04
CA ILE A 47 -9.98 1.38 -17.16
C ILE A 47 -9.61 0.34 -16.10
N ALA A 48 -8.91 -0.73 -16.47
CA ALA A 48 -8.46 -1.75 -15.51
C ALA A 48 -7.47 -1.15 -14.49
N PHE A 49 -6.58 -0.26 -14.94
CA PHE A 49 -5.65 0.47 -14.08
C PHE A 49 -6.37 1.40 -13.09
N LEU A 50 -7.37 2.15 -13.55
CA LEU A 50 -8.21 2.99 -12.70
C LEU A 50 -8.94 2.14 -11.65
N VAL A 51 -9.59 1.05 -12.06
CA VAL A 51 -10.31 0.15 -11.13
C VAL A 51 -9.34 -0.42 -10.08
N TRP A 52 -8.18 -0.93 -10.50
CA TRP A 52 -7.16 -1.44 -9.59
C TRP A 52 -6.67 -0.35 -8.63
N GLY A 53 -6.36 0.84 -9.13
CA GLY A 53 -5.82 1.92 -8.33
C GLY A 53 -6.83 2.48 -7.33
N PHE A 54 -8.11 2.69 -7.71
CA PHE A 54 -9.17 3.10 -6.77
C PHE A 54 -9.42 2.03 -5.69
N LEU A 55 -9.47 0.77 -6.08
CA LEU A 55 -9.63 -0.34 -5.15
C LEU A 55 -8.48 -0.40 -4.12
N THR A 56 -7.26 -0.25 -4.60
CA THR A 56 -6.04 -0.26 -3.79
C THR A 56 -5.97 0.96 -2.86
N ALA A 57 -6.28 2.16 -3.38
CA ALA A 57 -6.35 3.39 -2.59
C ALA A 57 -7.38 3.29 -1.46
N TRP A 58 -8.59 2.82 -1.79
CA TRP A 58 -9.65 2.60 -0.81
C TRP A 58 -9.24 1.58 0.25
N TYR A 59 -8.69 0.44 -0.16
CA TYR A 59 -8.28 -0.62 0.74
C TYR A 59 -7.24 -0.15 1.76
N TYR A 60 -6.14 0.46 1.31
CA TYR A 60 -5.10 0.91 2.23
C TYR A 60 -5.58 2.01 3.17
N ASN A 61 -6.37 2.96 2.67
CA ASN A 61 -6.93 4.00 3.53
C ASN A 61 -7.90 3.43 4.56
N ALA A 62 -8.87 2.65 4.12
CA ALA A 62 -9.93 2.12 4.97
C ALA A 62 -9.37 1.13 6.01
N TYR A 63 -8.46 0.23 5.60
CA TYR A 63 -7.90 -0.77 6.52
C TYR A 63 -6.93 -0.14 7.53
N SER A 64 -6.05 0.76 7.10
CA SER A 64 -5.16 1.47 8.03
C SER A 64 -5.97 2.27 9.07
N ARG A 65 -7.00 3.01 8.65
CA ARG A 65 -7.89 3.74 9.56
C ARG A 65 -8.67 2.81 10.49
N TYR A 66 -9.07 1.64 10.02
CA TYR A 66 -9.67 0.63 10.88
C TYR A 66 -8.68 0.18 11.96
N LEU A 67 -7.43 -0.14 11.61
CA LEU A 67 -6.39 -0.50 12.58
C LEU A 67 -6.11 0.63 13.57
N PHE A 68 -6.04 1.88 13.12
CA PHE A 68 -5.87 3.05 13.99
C PHE A 68 -6.99 3.15 15.04
N ARG A 69 -8.24 2.94 14.62
CA ARG A 69 -9.41 3.00 15.51
C ARG A 69 -9.43 1.90 16.56
N ILE A 70 -9.08 0.66 16.22
CA ILE A 70 -9.14 -0.47 17.17
C ILE A 70 -8.12 -0.36 18.31
N VAL A 71 -7.07 0.46 18.14
CA VAL A 71 -6.07 0.75 19.20
C VAL A 71 -6.16 2.21 19.70
N ASN A 72 -7.20 2.95 19.34
CA ASN A 72 -7.39 4.36 19.69
C ASN A 72 -6.22 5.28 19.30
N PHE A 73 -5.58 4.98 18.16
CA PHE A 73 -4.49 5.80 17.64
C PHE A 73 -5.02 7.04 16.93
N ASN A 74 -4.71 8.23 17.49
CA ASN A 74 -5.12 9.54 16.96
C ASN A 74 -3.93 10.38 16.47
N GLY A 75 -2.91 9.73 15.91
CA GLY A 75 -1.71 10.40 15.37
C GLY A 75 -2.03 11.25 14.15
N LYS A 76 -2.19 12.57 14.33
CA LYS A 76 -2.55 13.51 13.24
C LYS A 76 -1.61 13.38 12.04
N LEU A 77 -0.29 13.29 12.28
CA LEU A 77 0.72 13.16 11.23
C LEU A 77 0.53 11.90 10.39
N ALA A 78 0.28 10.73 11.04
CA ALA A 78 0.03 9.48 10.33
C ALA A 78 -1.25 9.55 9.49
N ILE A 79 -2.30 10.15 10.03
CA ILE A 79 -3.58 10.33 9.31
C ILE A 79 -3.38 11.27 8.11
N THR A 80 -2.62 12.36 8.27
CA THR A 80 -2.29 13.27 7.17
C THR A 80 -1.51 12.56 6.07
N PHE A 81 -0.46 11.80 6.42
CA PHE A 81 0.30 11.01 5.45
C PHE A 81 -0.58 9.98 4.74
N LEU A 82 -1.49 9.32 5.44
CA LEU A 82 -2.40 8.34 4.85
C LEU A 82 -3.34 8.97 3.81
N TRP A 83 -3.90 10.14 4.12
CA TRP A 83 -4.73 10.87 3.16
C TRP A 83 -3.93 11.42 1.99
N ALA A 84 -2.75 11.97 2.26
CA ALA A 84 -1.85 12.45 1.21
C ALA A 84 -1.44 11.31 0.26
N ALA A 85 -1.13 10.11 0.79
CA ALA A 85 -0.86 8.90 0.00
C ALA A 85 -2.04 8.53 -0.90
N THR A 86 -3.25 8.52 -0.33
CA THR A 86 -4.49 8.20 -1.07
C THR A 86 -4.75 9.19 -2.19
N ILE A 87 -4.63 10.49 -1.90
CA ILE A 87 -4.82 11.56 -2.88
C ILE A 87 -3.75 11.47 -3.98
N SER A 88 -2.48 11.26 -3.61
CA SER A 88 -1.39 11.07 -4.57
C SER A 88 -1.63 9.89 -5.49
N LEU A 89 -2.12 8.75 -4.97
CA LEU A 89 -2.44 7.60 -5.81
C LEU A 89 -3.58 7.91 -6.78
N ILE A 90 -4.64 8.58 -6.33
CA ILE A 90 -5.75 8.99 -7.18
C ILE A 90 -5.25 9.91 -8.30
N PHE A 91 -4.43 10.92 -7.98
CA PHE A 91 -3.83 11.78 -9.00
C PHE A 91 -2.93 11.01 -9.96
N ALA A 92 -2.12 10.07 -9.48
CA ALA A 92 -1.31 9.23 -10.33
C ALA A 92 -2.15 8.46 -11.35
N ILE A 93 -3.14 7.69 -10.90
CA ILE A 93 -3.92 6.83 -11.81
C ILE A 93 -4.82 7.62 -12.77
N THR A 94 -5.20 8.85 -12.42
CA THR A 94 -6.03 9.73 -13.29
C THR A 94 -5.20 10.62 -14.22
N THR A 95 -3.91 10.80 -13.97
CA THR A 95 -3.01 11.58 -14.83
C THR A 95 -2.41 10.68 -15.90
N PRO A 96 -2.51 11.03 -17.21
CA PRO A 96 -1.97 10.23 -18.30
C PRO A 96 -0.44 10.03 -18.20
N TYR A 97 0.02 8.80 -18.49
CA TYR A 97 1.44 8.48 -18.60
C TYR A 97 1.81 8.22 -20.07
N MET A 98 2.02 9.29 -20.81
CA MET A 98 2.44 9.29 -22.22
C MET A 98 3.66 10.22 -22.39
N PRO A 99 4.88 9.74 -22.10
CA PRO A 99 6.09 10.61 -22.08
C PRO A 99 6.33 11.33 -23.40
N ASP A 100 6.08 10.68 -24.54
CA ASP A 100 6.34 11.24 -25.87
C ASP A 100 5.29 12.27 -26.30
N ALA A 101 4.01 12.05 -25.94
CA ALA A 101 2.91 12.93 -26.34
C ALA A 101 2.60 14.03 -25.32
N LEU A 102 2.72 13.71 -24.02
CA LEU A 102 2.34 14.59 -22.89
C LEU A 102 3.43 14.59 -21.80
N PRO A 103 4.64 15.10 -22.05
CA PRO A 103 5.78 14.97 -21.15
C PRO A 103 5.57 15.60 -19.77
N GLN A 104 4.85 16.72 -19.69
CA GLN A 104 4.55 17.38 -18.40
C GLN A 104 3.59 16.54 -17.57
N GLN A 105 2.55 15.96 -18.16
CA GLN A 105 1.61 15.08 -17.46
C GLN A 105 2.29 13.79 -17.01
N ALA A 106 3.13 13.20 -17.86
CA ALA A 106 3.93 12.02 -17.50
C ALA A 106 4.86 12.29 -16.32
N LYS A 107 5.48 13.47 -16.23
CA LYS A 107 6.29 13.90 -15.09
C LYS A 107 5.46 14.04 -13.80
N LEU A 108 4.29 14.68 -13.88
CA LEU A 108 3.37 14.79 -12.74
C LEU A 108 2.88 13.43 -12.28
N HIS A 109 2.48 12.57 -13.21
CA HIS A 109 2.11 11.18 -12.92
C HIS A 109 3.21 10.46 -12.15
N PHE A 110 4.45 10.53 -12.63
CA PHE A 110 5.61 9.90 -11.97
C PHE A 110 5.80 10.41 -10.53
N ILE A 111 5.71 11.72 -10.31
CA ILE A 111 5.85 12.31 -8.97
C ILE A 111 4.77 11.77 -8.03
N PHE A 112 3.50 11.79 -8.44
CA PHE A 112 2.40 11.30 -7.60
C PHE A 112 2.47 9.79 -7.38
N ALA A 113 2.81 9.01 -8.40
CA ALA A 113 2.98 7.56 -8.30
C ALA A 113 4.09 7.17 -7.32
N PHE A 114 5.21 7.92 -7.32
CA PHE A 114 6.33 7.69 -6.41
C PHE A 114 6.03 8.19 -4.99
N CYS A 115 5.40 9.36 -4.84
CA CYS A 115 5.04 9.91 -3.52
C CYS A 115 4.02 9.05 -2.78
N SER A 116 3.07 8.43 -3.48
CA SER A 116 2.00 7.68 -2.85
C SER A 116 2.49 6.56 -1.93
N PRO A 117 3.30 5.58 -2.37
CA PRO A 117 3.80 4.51 -1.51
C PRO A 117 4.72 5.03 -0.39
N LEU A 118 5.49 6.09 -0.62
CA LEU A 118 6.35 6.70 0.39
C LEU A 118 5.51 7.32 1.52
N LEU A 119 4.47 8.07 1.19
CA LEU A 119 3.56 8.67 2.18
C LEU A 119 2.79 7.59 2.95
N LEU A 120 2.33 6.53 2.27
CA LEU A 120 1.71 5.37 2.93
C LEU A 120 2.68 4.73 3.92
N LEU A 121 3.93 4.52 3.51
CA LEU A 121 4.98 3.98 4.37
C LEU A 121 5.25 4.88 5.58
N CYS A 122 5.34 6.20 5.41
CA CYS A 122 5.47 7.15 6.51
C CYS A 122 4.31 7.03 7.51
N SER A 123 3.08 6.90 7.03
CA SER A 123 1.91 6.67 7.88
C SER A 123 2.03 5.38 8.68
N ILE A 124 2.42 4.29 8.03
CA ILE A 124 2.60 2.97 8.66
C ILE A 124 3.73 3.01 9.69
N ILE A 125 4.85 3.68 9.41
CA ILE A 125 5.97 3.85 10.35
C ILE A 125 5.52 4.60 11.61
N CYS A 126 4.80 5.71 11.46
CA CYS A 126 4.25 6.43 12.61
C CYS A 126 3.34 5.54 13.47
N PHE A 127 2.52 4.73 12.83
CA PHE A 127 1.66 3.76 13.51
C PHE A 127 2.45 2.66 14.20
N GLN A 128 3.47 2.10 13.55
CA GLN A 128 4.36 1.08 14.13
C GLN A 128 5.08 1.58 15.38
N ILE A 129 5.60 2.82 15.35
CA ILE A 129 6.23 3.46 16.50
C ILE A 129 5.24 3.55 17.68
N TYR A 130 3.99 3.90 17.41
CA TYR A 130 2.95 3.93 18.44
C TYR A 130 2.68 2.55 19.03
N LEU A 131 2.54 1.51 18.20
CA LEU A 131 2.33 0.13 18.66
C LEU A 131 3.49 -0.37 19.55
N GLU A 132 4.73 -0.01 19.21
CA GLU A 132 5.89 -0.34 20.04
C GLU A 132 5.91 0.37 21.40
N ARG A 133 5.34 1.56 21.48
CA ARG A 133 5.17 2.26 22.77
C ARG A 133 4.15 1.55 23.67
N ILE A 134 3.13 0.91 23.09
CA ILE A 134 2.15 0.12 23.84
C ILE A 134 2.78 -1.18 24.33
N ASN A 135 3.41 -1.97 23.44
CA ASN A 135 4.03 -3.23 23.78
C ASN A 135 5.22 -3.54 22.86
N LYS A 136 6.43 -3.13 23.29
CA LYS A 136 7.65 -3.25 22.51
C LYS A 136 8.00 -4.70 22.17
N ALA A 137 7.86 -5.63 23.11
CA ALA A 137 8.23 -7.04 22.91
C ALA A 137 7.40 -7.67 21.79
N ARG A 138 6.10 -7.40 21.79
CA ARG A 138 5.14 -7.96 20.83
C ARG A 138 5.28 -7.38 19.43
N PHE A 139 5.49 -6.06 19.32
CA PHE A 139 5.55 -5.36 18.02
C PHE A 139 6.96 -5.24 17.44
N LYS A 140 8.01 -5.70 18.15
CA LYS A 140 9.39 -5.75 17.63
C LYS A 140 9.49 -6.53 16.31
N ARG A 141 8.78 -7.66 16.20
CA ARG A 141 8.76 -8.47 14.99
C ARG A 141 8.06 -7.75 13.83
N ALA A 142 6.98 -7.00 14.10
CA ALA A 142 6.31 -6.20 13.08
C ALA A 142 7.23 -5.10 12.52
N ARG A 143 8.05 -4.48 13.38
CA ARG A 143 9.08 -3.54 12.93
C ARG A 143 10.09 -4.21 12.01
N LEU A 144 10.59 -5.39 12.37
CA LEU A 144 11.53 -6.13 11.52
C LEU A 144 10.93 -6.44 10.15
N GLU A 145 9.68 -6.91 10.11
CA GLU A 145 8.94 -7.18 8.86
C GLU A 145 8.83 -5.92 8.00
N LEU A 146 8.46 -4.77 8.61
CA LEU A 146 8.40 -3.49 7.90
C LEU A 146 9.77 -3.06 7.37
N THR A 147 10.83 -3.21 8.18
CA THR A 147 12.20 -2.91 7.76
C THR A 147 12.63 -3.77 6.57
N ILE A 148 12.31 -5.07 6.59
CA ILE A 148 12.61 -5.98 5.47
C ILE A 148 11.87 -5.53 4.20
N ILE A 149 10.61 -5.15 4.30
CA ILE A 149 9.83 -4.64 3.15
C ILE A 149 10.53 -3.41 2.55
N VAL A 150 10.94 -2.45 3.38
CA VAL A 150 11.63 -1.24 2.92
C VAL A 150 12.96 -1.57 2.26
N VAL A 151 13.80 -2.39 2.92
CA VAL A 151 15.12 -2.76 2.41
C VAL A 151 15.03 -3.49 1.08
N VAL A 152 14.14 -4.48 0.98
CA VAL A 152 13.94 -5.23 -0.28
C VAL A 152 13.41 -4.31 -1.38
N SER A 153 12.50 -3.37 -1.06
CA SER A 153 12.00 -2.38 -2.03
C SER A 153 13.12 -1.49 -2.56
N VAL A 154 14.01 -1.00 -1.68
CA VAL A 154 15.16 -0.17 -2.08
C VAL A 154 16.14 -0.99 -2.92
N ILE A 155 16.46 -2.22 -2.53
CA ILE A 155 17.33 -3.11 -3.31
C ILE A 155 16.74 -3.35 -4.70
N THR A 156 15.45 -3.70 -4.79
CA THR A 156 14.78 -3.94 -6.07
C THR A 156 14.82 -2.71 -6.97
N LEU A 157 14.51 -1.52 -6.40
CA LEU A 157 14.58 -0.26 -7.14
C LEU A 157 15.99 0.02 -7.66
N THR A 158 17.01 -0.21 -6.83
CA THR A 158 18.42 0.03 -7.19
C THR A 158 18.90 -0.94 -8.27
N LEU A 159 18.54 -2.23 -8.18
CA LEU A 159 18.95 -3.25 -9.14
C LEU A 159 18.29 -3.07 -10.50
N VAL A 160 17.01 -2.70 -10.52
CA VAL A 160 16.25 -2.50 -11.77
C VAL A 160 16.47 -1.09 -12.35
N GLY A 161 16.79 -0.10 -11.52
CA GLY A 161 17.06 1.28 -11.94
C GLY A 161 15.82 2.15 -12.18
N PHE A 162 14.61 1.59 -12.08
CA PHE A 162 13.34 2.32 -12.19
C PHE A 162 12.22 1.60 -11.43
N VAL A 163 11.06 2.26 -11.28
CA VAL A 163 9.88 1.66 -10.67
C VAL A 163 9.28 0.64 -11.64
N SER A 164 9.54 -0.63 -11.41
CA SER A 164 9.06 -1.75 -12.23
C SER A 164 7.80 -2.38 -11.66
N SER A 165 7.06 -3.12 -12.50
CA SER A 165 5.91 -3.92 -12.06
C SER A 165 6.29 -4.92 -10.96
N LEU A 166 7.51 -5.47 -10.98
CA LEU A 166 8.02 -6.33 -9.92
C LEU A 166 8.05 -5.60 -8.56
N LEU A 167 8.54 -4.36 -8.53
CA LEU A 167 8.55 -3.53 -7.32
C LEU A 167 7.12 -3.20 -6.87
N GLU A 168 6.24 -2.84 -7.79
CA GLU A 168 4.84 -2.49 -7.50
C GLU A 168 4.07 -3.70 -6.92
N ILE A 169 4.26 -4.91 -7.48
CA ILE A 169 3.71 -6.17 -6.95
C ILE A 169 4.23 -6.41 -5.54
N PHE A 170 5.57 -6.36 -5.38
CA PHE A 170 6.21 -6.65 -4.10
C PHE A 170 5.69 -5.72 -3.00
N VAL A 171 5.71 -4.41 -3.23
CA VAL A 171 5.25 -3.41 -2.25
C VAL A 171 3.76 -3.61 -1.93
N CYS A 172 2.92 -3.78 -2.96
CA CYS A 172 1.50 -3.93 -2.78
C CYS A 172 1.17 -5.18 -1.92
N ILE A 173 1.71 -6.34 -2.27
CA ILE A 173 1.43 -7.59 -1.54
C ILE A 173 2.04 -7.58 -0.14
N SER A 174 3.27 -7.08 0.01
CA SER A 174 3.95 -7.04 1.30
C SER A 174 3.26 -6.12 2.30
N VAL A 175 2.75 -4.96 1.85
CA VAL A 175 1.98 -4.06 2.72
C VAL A 175 0.63 -4.68 3.11
N CYS A 176 -0.06 -5.37 2.19
CA CYS A 176 -1.27 -6.14 2.53
C CYS A 176 -0.98 -7.18 3.64
N TYR A 177 0.09 -7.95 3.46
CA TYR A 177 0.53 -8.93 4.45
C TYR A 177 0.85 -8.28 5.80
N TYR A 178 1.63 -7.19 5.79
CA TYR A 178 2.02 -6.46 6.99
C TYR A 178 0.81 -5.96 7.79
N LEU A 179 -0.15 -5.30 7.14
CA LEU A 179 -1.37 -4.80 7.79
C LEU A 179 -2.18 -5.94 8.41
N ARG A 180 -2.32 -7.05 7.68
CA ARG A 180 -3.03 -8.25 8.16
C ARG A 180 -2.37 -8.88 9.38
N VAL A 181 -1.05 -9.06 9.35
CA VAL A 181 -0.30 -9.66 10.48
C VAL A 181 -0.33 -8.73 11.70
N THR A 182 -0.21 -7.42 11.48
CA THR A 182 -0.35 -6.41 12.54
C THR A 182 -1.75 -6.46 13.17
N HIS A 183 -2.80 -6.59 12.35
CA HIS A 183 -4.18 -6.76 12.84
C HIS A 183 -4.30 -7.98 13.77
N LYS A 184 -3.79 -9.15 13.35
CA LYS A 184 -3.82 -10.37 14.18
C LYS A 184 -3.08 -10.18 15.50
N ARG A 185 -1.95 -9.46 15.51
CA ARG A 185 -1.19 -9.17 16.73
C ARG A 185 -1.97 -8.26 17.68
N ILE A 186 -2.65 -7.25 17.15
CA ILE A 186 -3.50 -6.34 17.95
C ILE A 186 -4.66 -7.13 18.61
N GLU A 187 -5.34 -7.98 17.87
CA GLU A 187 -6.46 -8.77 18.42
C GLU A 187 -6.02 -9.72 19.51
N SER A 188 -4.91 -10.44 19.31
CA SER A 188 -4.42 -11.37 20.33
C SER A 188 -3.94 -10.69 21.61
N GLU A 189 -3.60 -9.38 21.56
CA GLU A 189 -3.32 -8.59 22.77
C GLU A 189 -4.60 -8.28 23.56
N LYS A 190 -5.67 -7.88 22.86
CA LYS A 190 -6.96 -7.60 23.53
C LYS A 190 -7.50 -8.81 24.28
N ILE A 191 -7.31 -10.02 23.79
CA ILE A 191 -7.74 -11.25 24.45
C ILE A 191 -6.97 -11.47 25.75
N GLN A 192 -5.66 -11.18 25.78
CA GLN A 192 -4.81 -11.37 26.98
C GLN A 192 -5.04 -10.32 28.08
N THR A 193 -5.57 -9.15 27.75
CA THR A 193 -5.88 -8.11 28.74
C THR A 193 -7.26 -8.26 29.38
N VAL A 194 -8.10 -9.14 28.87
CA VAL A 194 -9.47 -9.44 29.35
C VAL A 194 -9.53 -10.77 30.14
N SER A 195 -8.51 -11.61 30.05
CA SER A 195 -8.33 -12.85 30.82
C SER A 195 -7.47 -12.61 32.06
#